data_02361f4aaad87b311d53b4863a8c49cf
#
_entry.id   02361f4aaad87b311d53b4863a8c49cf
#
_cell.length_a   1.000
_cell.length_b   1.000
_cell.length_c   1.000
_cell.angle_alpha   90.00
_cell.angle_beta   90.00
_cell.angle_gamma   90.00
#
_symmetry.space_group_name_H-M   'P 1'
#
loop_
_entity.id
_entity.type
_entity.pdbx_description
1 polymer ?
#
loop_
_entity_poly.entity_id
_entity_poly.type
_entity_poly.pdbx_seq_one_letter_code
_entity_poly.pdbx_strand_id
1 'polypeptide(L)'
;VPAPILGNLSVVNGVAHIAAYDADEIQLRWTTNSIASNFQSTVMVDDGTQGDEFASDGIFSIPMPNEDGADIKFYIRATNSQAMSLSPARAEYEYYIYGNPSSVSDPYFYTTTNEVVWEIAPNPASNSFALTNCPLNTNFTILDFQGREILNDLWAGHPIDISEFSTGVYLVKVNLPTVQSTKKLVIR
;
A
#
# COMPACT_ATOMS: atom_id res chain seq x y z
N VAL A 1 14.07 -24.11 17.03
CA VAL A 1 13.05 -23.51 16.15
C VAL A 1 13.68 -22.26 15.54
N PRO A 2 13.58 -22.02 14.22
CA PRO A 2 14.09 -20.81 13.61
C PRO A 2 13.33 -19.58 14.11
N ALA A 3 13.88 -18.38 13.91
CA ALA A 3 13.18 -17.14 14.19
C ALA A 3 11.96 -17.02 13.26
N PRO A 4 10.86 -16.40 13.71
CA PRO A 4 9.72 -16.14 12.86
C PRO A 4 10.09 -15.40 11.58
N ILE A 5 9.47 -15.76 10.46
CA ILE A 5 9.67 -15.12 9.17
C ILE A 5 8.47 -14.21 8.91
N LEU A 6 8.72 -12.94 8.69
CA LEU A 6 7.71 -11.95 8.33
C LEU A 6 7.80 -11.60 6.84
N GLY A 7 6.66 -11.64 6.16
CA GLY A 7 6.50 -11.18 4.79
C GLY A 7 6.34 -9.65 4.70
N ASN A 8 5.88 -9.20 3.56
CA ASN A 8 5.59 -7.78 3.36
C ASN A 8 4.32 -7.37 4.11
N LEU A 9 4.42 -6.27 4.85
CA LEU A 9 3.27 -5.64 5.47
C LEU A 9 2.48 -4.87 4.41
N SER A 10 1.16 -4.96 4.48
CA SER A 10 0.24 -4.08 3.75
C SER A 10 -0.84 -3.55 4.69
N VAL A 11 -1.35 -2.36 4.40
CA VAL A 11 -2.53 -1.80 5.10
C VAL A 11 -3.58 -1.48 4.04
N VAL A 12 -4.69 -2.20 4.06
CA VAL A 12 -5.79 -2.09 3.09
C VAL A 12 -7.07 -1.76 3.82
N ASN A 13 -7.76 -0.68 3.42
CA ASN A 13 -9.02 -0.24 4.04
C ASN A 13 -8.93 -0.10 5.58
N GLY A 14 -7.79 0.33 6.08
CA GLY A 14 -7.58 0.48 7.53
C GLY A 14 -7.32 -0.83 8.26
N VAL A 15 -6.99 -1.92 7.57
CA VAL A 15 -6.58 -3.21 8.14
C VAL A 15 -5.14 -3.50 7.77
N ALA A 16 -4.31 -3.80 8.76
CA ALA A 16 -2.95 -4.28 8.54
C ALA A 16 -2.95 -5.79 8.28
N HIS A 17 -2.21 -6.22 7.26
CA HIS A 17 -2.05 -7.62 6.86
C HIS A 17 -0.57 -7.96 6.73
N ILE A 18 -0.15 -9.09 7.26
CA ILE A 18 1.21 -9.59 7.14
C ILE A 18 1.24 -11.10 7.10
N ALA A 19 1.94 -11.67 6.12
CA ALA A 19 2.22 -13.10 6.10
C ALA A 19 3.29 -13.42 7.17
N ALA A 20 3.09 -14.50 7.93
CA ALA A 20 4.06 -14.93 8.91
C ALA A 20 4.14 -16.45 9.03
N TYR A 21 5.37 -16.93 9.28
CA TYR A 21 5.67 -18.36 9.42
C TYR A 21 6.51 -18.57 10.68
N ASP A 22 6.36 -19.74 11.30
CA ASP A 22 7.08 -20.13 12.52
C ASP A 22 6.88 -19.16 13.70
N ALA A 23 5.74 -18.50 13.77
CA ALA A 23 5.36 -17.59 14.86
C ALA A 23 4.25 -18.20 15.72
N ASP A 24 4.39 -18.05 17.05
CA ASP A 24 3.35 -18.41 18.02
C ASP A 24 2.40 -17.23 18.27
N GLU A 25 2.90 -16.00 18.17
CA GLU A 25 2.14 -14.77 18.36
C GLU A 25 2.65 -13.65 17.45
N ILE A 26 1.73 -12.90 16.87
CA ILE A 26 2.02 -11.70 16.10
C ILE A 26 1.28 -10.51 16.69
N GLN A 27 2.00 -9.41 16.90
CA GLN A 27 1.47 -8.19 17.51
C GLN A 27 1.74 -6.98 16.62
N LEU A 28 0.69 -6.17 16.45
CA LEU A 28 0.83 -4.77 16.08
C LEU A 28 1.25 -3.98 17.32
N ARG A 29 2.42 -3.36 17.29
CA ARG A 29 2.92 -2.45 18.32
C ARG A 29 2.76 -1.04 17.82
N TRP A 30 2.02 -0.17 18.52
CA TRP A 30 1.67 1.13 18.01
C TRP A 30 1.65 2.23 19.07
N THR A 31 1.83 3.47 18.66
CA THR A 31 1.74 4.65 19.51
C THR A 31 1.39 5.89 18.69
N THR A 32 0.71 6.85 19.31
CA THR A 32 0.51 8.20 18.77
C THR A 32 1.55 9.19 19.32
N ASN A 33 2.44 8.74 20.20
CA ASN A 33 3.45 9.59 20.80
C ASN A 33 4.53 9.98 19.78
N SER A 34 4.78 11.28 19.63
CA SER A 34 5.80 11.83 18.72
C SER A 34 7.21 11.30 19.02
N ILE A 35 7.51 10.98 20.28
CA ILE A 35 8.82 10.46 20.72
C ILE A 35 8.94 8.95 20.51
N ALA A 36 7.89 8.28 19.96
CA ALA A 36 7.85 6.84 19.77
C ALA A 36 8.21 6.04 21.05
N SER A 37 7.58 6.38 22.13
CA SER A 37 7.68 5.68 23.40
C SER A 37 6.32 5.14 23.83
N ASN A 38 6.29 4.16 24.73
CA ASN A 38 5.07 3.57 25.29
C ASN A 38 4.17 2.96 24.20
N PHE A 39 4.72 2.07 23.40
CA PHE A 39 3.95 1.33 22.41
C PHE A 39 2.88 0.45 23.06
N GLN A 40 1.64 0.61 22.64
CA GLN A 40 0.55 -0.31 22.91
C GLN A 40 0.73 -1.59 22.10
N SER A 41 0.02 -2.64 22.43
CA SER A 41 0.12 -3.95 21.79
C SER A 41 -1.27 -4.48 21.48
N THR A 42 -1.50 -4.90 20.26
CA THR A 42 -2.73 -5.59 19.82
C THR A 42 -2.32 -6.86 19.07
N VAL A 43 -2.91 -7.99 19.43
CA VAL A 43 -2.64 -9.27 18.77
C VAL A 43 -3.31 -9.28 17.41
N MET A 44 -2.56 -9.67 16.37
CA MET A 44 -3.08 -9.91 15.05
C MET A 44 -3.57 -11.35 14.91
N VAL A 45 -4.63 -11.58 14.16
CA VAL A 45 -5.30 -12.88 14.04
C VAL A 45 -5.26 -13.41 12.61
N ASP A 46 -5.27 -14.75 12.51
CA ASP A 46 -5.40 -15.54 11.27
C ASP A 46 -6.57 -16.54 11.49
N ASP A 47 -7.77 -16.00 11.71
CA ASP A 47 -8.95 -16.77 12.10
C ASP A 47 -10.21 -16.44 11.26
N GLY A 48 -10.05 -15.65 10.19
CA GLY A 48 -11.15 -15.18 9.35
C GLY A 48 -11.94 -14.03 9.96
N THR A 49 -11.41 -13.38 11.00
CA THR A 49 -12.04 -12.19 11.63
C THR A 49 -11.15 -10.95 11.57
N GLN A 50 -11.65 -9.81 12.04
CA GLN A 50 -10.89 -8.55 12.15
C GLN A 50 -10.24 -8.09 10.81
N GLY A 51 -10.90 -8.42 9.67
CA GLY A 51 -10.41 -8.07 8.34
C GLY A 51 -9.50 -9.13 7.73
N ASP A 52 -9.27 -10.24 8.43
CA ASP A 52 -8.72 -11.45 7.86
C ASP A 52 -9.76 -12.12 6.93
N GLU A 53 -9.35 -12.48 5.71
CA GLU A 53 -10.27 -13.01 4.69
C GLU A 53 -10.44 -14.54 4.84
N PHE A 54 -9.36 -15.25 5.18
CA PHE A 54 -9.36 -16.71 5.26
C PHE A 54 -8.60 -17.21 6.47
N ALA A 55 -9.28 -17.94 7.33
CA ALA A 55 -8.66 -18.51 8.52
C ALA A 55 -7.54 -19.52 8.17
N SER A 56 -6.43 -19.43 8.86
CA SER A 56 -5.28 -20.34 8.78
C SER A 56 -4.60 -20.36 7.40
N ASP A 57 -4.57 -19.23 6.70
CA ASP A 57 -3.85 -19.06 5.44
C ASP A 57 -2.43 -18.50 5.63
N GLY A 58 -2.06 -18.19 6.87
CA GLY A 58 -0.76 -17.63 7.26
C GLY A 58 -0.66 -16.11 7.09
N ILE A 59 -1.80 -15.43 6.81
CA ILE A 59 -1.90 -13.98 6.76
C ILE A 59 -2.59 -13.48 8.02
N PHE A 60 -1.85 -12.79 8.85
CA PHE A 60 -2.34 -12.22 10.10
C PHE A 60 -2.86 -10.82 9.87
N SER A 61 -4.02 -10.51 10.41
CA SER A 61 -4.73 -9.26 10.16
C SER A 61 -5.18 -8.59 11.45
N ILE A 62 -5.30 -7.24 11.42
CA ILE A 62 -5.86 -6.44 12.51
C ILE A 62 -6.29 -5.06 11.98
N PRO A 63 -7.47 -4.55 12.36
CA PRO A 63 -7.83 -3.16 12.11
C PRO A 63 -6.82 -2.21 12.75
N MET A 64 -6.37 -1.21 11.98
CA MET A 64 -5.51 -0.16 12.51
C MET A 64 -6.25 0.63 13.58
N PRO A 65 -5.57 1.02 14.65
CA PRO A 65 -6.15 1.91 15.66
C PRO A 65 -6.68 3.19 15.01
N ASN A 66 -7.80 3.69 15.49
CA ASN A 66 -8.38 4.96 15.07
C ASN A 66 -8.30 5.95 16.23
N GLU A 67 -7.39 6.89 16.16
CA GLU A 67 -7.12 7.89 17.21
C GLU A 67 -7.30 9.29 16.60
N ASP A 68 -8.53 9.70 16.43
CA ASP A 68 -9.01 11.06 16.05
C ASP A 68 -8.04 11.91 15.21
N GLY A 69 -7.56 11.35 14.08
CA GLY A 69 -6.69 12.05 13.13
C GLY A 69 -5.22 12.15 13.54
N ALA A 70 -4.79 11.45 14.58
CA ALA A 70 -3.39 11.38 14.94
C ALA A 70 -2.63 10.38 14.05
N ASP A 71 -1.39 10.71 13.72
CA ASP A 71 -0.49 9.76 13.06
C ASP A 71 -0.12 8.64 14.02
N ILE A 72 -0.27 7.40 13.56
CA ILE A 72 0.06 6.21 14.32
C ILE A 72 1.42 5.70 13.84
N LYS A 73 2.40 5.71 14.73
CA LYS A 73 3.67 5.03 14.54
C LYS A 73 3.53 3.59 14.98
N PHE A 74 3.94 2.65 14.14
CA PHE A 74 3.78 1.24 14.48
C PHE A 74 4.86 0.35 13.86
N TYR A 75 4.96 -0.85 14.40
CA TYR A 75 5.76 -1.94 13.86
C TYR A 75 5.10 -3.28 14.21
N ILE A 76 5.47 -4.32 13.47
CA ILE A 76 5.02 -5.68 13.73
C ILE A 76 6.09 -6.44 14.52
N ARG A 77 5.66 -7.16 15.52
CA ARG A 77 6.49 -8.07 16.29
C ARG A 77 5.91 -9.48 16.19
N ALA A 78 6.70 -10.44 15.69
CA ALA A 78 6.38 -11.85 15.71
C ALA A 78 7.29 -12.56 16.70
N THR A 79 6.75 -13.46 17.48
CA THR A 79 7.50 -14.23 18.50
C THR A 79 7.16 -15.70 18.41
N ASN A 80 8.13 -16.53 18.71
CA ASN A 80 7.96 -17.94 19.08
C ASN A 80 8.71 -18.24 20.37
N SER A 81 8.72 -19.51 20.80
CA SER A 81 9.31 -19.93 22.07
C SER A 81 10.81 -19.63 22.21
N GLN A 82 11.53 -19.29 21.14
CA GLN A 82 13.00 -19.14 21.13
C GLN A 82 13.50 -17.81 20.58
N ALA A 83 12.70 -17.12 19.74
CA ALA A 83 13.15 -15.94 19.03
C ALA A 83 12.01 -14.96 18.74
N MET A 84 12.39 -13.76 18.30
CA MET A 84 11.45 -12.78 17.76
C MET A 84 11.98 -12.19 16.44
N SER A 85 11.05 -11.73 15.62
CA SER A 85 11.31 -10.95 14.41
C SER A 85 10.50 -9.67 14.43
N LEU A 86 11.03 -8.62 13.81
CA LEU A 86 10.42 -7.30 13.72
C LEU A 86 10.25 -6.90 12.26
N SER A 87 9.18 -6.16 11.98
CA SER A 87 8.99 -5.50 10.69
C SER A 87 8.57 -4.04 10.94
N PRO A 88 9.38 -3.04 10.57
CA PRO A 88 10.68 -3.17 9.93
C PRO A 88 11.72 -3.84 10.85
N ALA A 89 12.76 -4.43 10.26
CA ALA A 89 13.77 -5.20 11.02
C ALA A 89 14.52 -4.38 12.10
N ARG A 90 14.53 -3.06 11.94
CA ARG A 90 15.13 -2.08 12.87
C ARG A 90 14.08 -1.28 13.63
N ALA A 91 13.00 -1.91 14.06
CA ALA A 91 11.87 -1.25 14.73
C ALA A 91 12.24 -0.49 16.03
N GLU A 92 13.47 -0.57 16.50
CA GLU A 92 14.00 0.29 17.57
C GLU A 92 14.20 1.75 17.11
N TYR A 93 14.36 1.96 15.80
CA TYR A 93 14.68 3.26 15.19
C TYR A 93 13.83 3.57 13.96
N GLU A 94 13.19 2.56 13.37
CA GLU A 94 12.40 2.65 12.14
C GLU A 94 10.97 2.19 12.42
N TYR A 95 9.97 2.98 12.03
CA TYR A 95 8.56 2.68 12.25
C TYR A 95 7.79 2.87 10.96
N TYR A 96 6.71 2.13 10.81
CA TYR A 96 5.66 2.47 9.85
C TYR A 96 4.83 3.62 10.42
N ILE A 97 4.28 4.45 9.54
CA ILE A 97 3.36 5.52 9.92
C ILE A 97 2.03 5.28 9.18
N TYR A 98 0.95 5.26 9.93
CA TYR A 98 -0.40 5.20 9.42
C TYR A 98 -1.17 6.45 9.86
N GLY A 99 -1.77 7.16 8.91
CA GLY A 99 -2.49 8.41 9.13
C GLY A 99 -2.42 9.33 7.94
N ASN A 100 -2.83 10.56 8.10
CA ASN A 100 -2.75 11.57 7.06
C ASN A 100 -1.44 12.37 7.25
N PRO A 101 -0.42 12.22 6.40
CA PRO A 101 0.85 12.91 6.56
C PRO A 101 0.67 14.41 6.34
N SER A 102 0.31 15.14 7.38
CA SER A 102 0.17 16.60 7.33
C SER A 102 1.43 17.36 7.70
N SER A 103 2.56 16.70 7.93
CA SER A 103 3.84 17.41 8.14
C SER A 103 5.03 16.61 7.64
N VAL A 104 5.66 17.19 6.66
CA VAL A 104 6.92 16.80 6.05
C VAL A 104 8.08 16.93 7.01
N SER A 105 8.99 15.97 6.97
CA SER A 105 10.43 16.03 7.14
C SER A 105 11.05 15.06 8.13
N ASP A 106 10.72 13.77 7.96
CA ASP A 106 11.55 12.73 8.51
C ASP A 106 12.02 11.83 7.36
N PRO A 107 13.32 11.66 7.08
CA PRO A 107 13.84 10.88 5.97
C PRO A 107 13.60 9.35 6.09
N TYR A 108 12.94 8.89 7.14
CA TYR A 108 12.62 7.49 7.39
C TYR A 108 11.13 7.17 7.24
N PHE A 109 10.42 7.92 6.40
CA PHE A 109 9.01 7.63 6.12
C PHE A 109 8.87 6.36 5.28
N TYR A 110 8.48 5.28 5.91
CA TYR A 110 7.73 4.23 5.24
C TYR A 110 6.26 4.56 5.38
N THR A 111 5.74 5.41 4.51
CA THR A 111 4.30 5.41 4.28
C THR A 111 3.96 4.04 3.72
N THR A 112 3.26 3.23 4.49
CA THR A 112 2.42 2.21 3.92
C THR A 112 1.21 2.92 3.31
N THR A 113 1.43 3.80 2.35
CA THR A 113 0.43 4.05 1.35
C THR A 113 0.21 2.70 0.71
N ASN A 114 -1.01 2.23 0.66
CA ASN A 114 -1.44 1.35 -0.42
C ASN A 114 -1.04 2.09 -1.70
N GLU A 115 0.22 1.99 -2.10
CA GLU A 115 0.52 2.21 -3.49
C GLU A 115 -0.24 1.09 -4.19
N VAL A 116 -1.43 1.45 -4.63
CA VAL A 116 -2.07 0.70 -5.70
C VAL A 116 -1.02 0.72 -6.80
N VAL A 117 -0.24 -0.36 -6.88
CA VAL A 117 0.80 -0.52 -7.92
C VAL A 117 0.06 -0.85 -9.20
N TRP A 118 -0.61 0.18 -9.72
CA TRP A 118 -1.27 0.08 -11.02
C TRP A 118 -0.22 0.09 -12.12
N GLU A 119 -0.50 -0.57 -13.22
CA GLU A 119 0.37 -0.63 -14.38
C GLU A 119 -0.40 -0.35 -15.66
N ILE A 120 0.34 0.05 -16.70
CA ILE A 120 -0.19 0.22 -18.07
C ILE A 120 0.20 -1.00 -18.88
N ALA A 121 -0.79 -1.73 -19.39
CA ALA A 121 -0.55 -2.92 -20.20
C ALA A 121 -1.48 -2.98 -21.44
N PRO A 122 -0.94 -3.23 -22.64
CA PRO A 122 0.47 -3.26 -22.97
C PRO A 122 1.12 -1.87 -22.95
N ASN A 123 2.43 -1.82 -22.72
CA ASN A 123 3.24 -0.61 -22.88
C ASN A 123 4.62 -1.00 -23.42
N PRO A 124 4.94 -0.70 -24.67
CA PRO A 124 4.21 0.16 -25.62
C PRO A 124 2.86 -0.40 -26.08
N ALA A 125 1.91 0.51 -26.31
CA ALA A 125 0.58 0.22 -26.83
C ALA A 125 0.47 0.62 -28.33
N SER A 126 -0.50 0.00 -29.04
CA SER A 126 -0.80 0.35 -30.43
C SER A 126 -2.21 0.92 -30.58
N ASN A 127 -3.24 0.17 -30.26
CA ASN A 127 -4.63 0.59 -30.44
C ASN A 127 -5.35 0.82 -29.12
N SER A 128 -4.94 0.12 -28.07
CA SER A 128 -5.53 0.24 -26.74
C SER A 128 -4.54 -0.15 -25.66
N PHE A 129 -4.84 0.27 -24.41
CA PHE A 129 -4.17 -0.19 -23.21
C PHE A 129 -5.17 -0.33 -22.06
N ALA A 130 -4.78 -1.00 -21.00
CA ALA A 130 -5.56 -1.13 -19.76
C ALA A 130 -4.74 -0.66 -18.56
N LEU A 131 -5.44 -0.20 -17.52
CA LEU A 131 -4.87 0.06 -16.20
C LEU A 131 -5.01 -1.20 -15.36
N THR A 132 -3.95 -1.98 -15.23
CA THR A 132 -3.96 -3.19 -14.40
C THR A 132 -3.75 -2.83 -12.94
N ASN A 133 -4.37 -3.57 -12.03
CA ASN A 133 -4.38 -3.30 -10.57
C ASN A 133 -4.87 -1.89 -10.19
N CYS A 134 -5.64 -1.24 -11.05
CA CYS A 134 -6.25 0.06 -10.78
C CYS A 134 -7.70 -0.14 -10.33
N PRO A 135 -8.15 0.45 -9.21
CA PRO A 135 -9.53 0.33 -8.77
C PRO A 135 -10.51 0.85 -9.81
N LEU A 136 -11.67 0.20 -9.95
CA LEU A 136 -12.75 0.69 -10.81
C LEU A 136 -13.23 2.09 -10.34
N ASN A 137 -13.73 2.86 -11.29
CA ASN A 137 -14.19 4.25 -11.08
C ASN A 137 -13.09 5.23 -10.63
N THR A 138 -11.82 4.86 -10.77
CA THR A 138 -10.72 5.78 -10.56
C THR A 138 -10.62 6.75 -11.72
N ASN A 139 -10.56 8.06 -11.44
CA ASN A 139 -10.35 9.07 -12.46
C ASN A 139 -8.92 8.98 -12.99
N PHE A 140 -8.78 8.97 -14.32
CA PHE A 140 -7.48 9.05 -14.99
C PHE A 140 -7.46 10.13 -16.05
N THR A 141 -6.28 10.67 -16.31
CA THR A 141 -6.05 11.69 -17.33
C THR A 141 -4.86 11.29 -18.19
N ILE A 142 -4.99 11.38 -19.51
CA ILE A 142 -3.89 11.23 -20.43
C ILE A 142 -3.41 12.62 -20.86
N LEU A 143 -2.13 12.87 -20.70
CA LEU A 143 -1.46 14.12 -21.06
C LEU A 143 -0.45 13.88 -22.19
N ASP A 144 -0.31 14.84 -23.07
CA ASP A 144 0.82 14.84 -24.02
C ASP A 144 2.14 15.25 -23.33
N PHE A 145 3.22 15.23 -24.08
CA PHE A 145 4.55 15.60 -23.56
C PHE A 145 4.68 17.09 -23.18
N GLN A 146 3.73 17.93 -23.57
CA GLN A 146 3.64 19.34 -23.17
C GLN A 146 2.77 19.54 -21.91
N GLY A 147 2.21 18.45 -21.38
CA GLY A 147 1.32 18.47 -20.23
C GLY A 147 -0.12 18.88 -20.55
N ARG A 148 -0.51 18.93 -21.83
CA ARG A 148 -1.91 19.22 -22.21
C ARG A 148 -2.74 17.96 -22.04
N GLU A 149 -3.93 18.12 -21.47
CA GLU A 149 -4.90 17.04 -21.34
C GLU A 149 -5.46 16.64 -22.73
N ILE A 150 -5.36 15.35 -23.04
CA ILE A 150 -5.87 14.73 -24.27
C ILE A 150 -7.14 13.96 -23.97
N LEU A 151 -7.21 13.26 -22.82
CA LEU A 151 -8.35 12.50 -22.39
C LEU A 151 -8.46 12.56 -20.87
N ASN A 152 -9.69 12.68 -20.36
CA ASN A 152 -10.00 12.56 -18.93
C ASN A 152 -11.26 11.71 -18.79
N ASP A 153 -11.19 10.61 -18.05
CA ASP A 153 -12.29 9.66 -17.91
C ASP A 153 -12.18 8.87 -16.60
N LEU A 154 -13.16 8.00 -16.36
CA LEU A 154 -13.19 7.04 -15.26
C LEU A 154 -12.78 5.65 -15.75
N TRP A 155 -11.88 5.00 -15.02
CA TRP A 155 -11.47 3.64 -15.30
C TRP A 155 -12.62 2.65 -15.08
N ALA A 156 -13.12 2.07 -16.15
CA ALA A 156 -14.26 1.15 -16.14
C ALA A 156 -13.87 -0.34 -16.20
N GLY A 157 -12.57 -0.66 -16.12
CA GLY A 157 -12.08 -2.05 -16.12
C GLY A 157 -11.91 -2.68 -17.49
N HIS A 158 -12.12 -1.95 -18.58
CA HIS A 158 -11.92 -2.44 -19.95
C HIS A 158 -10.89 -1.60 -20.71
N PRO A 159 -10.28 -2.11 -21.79
CA PRO A 159 -9.24 -1.40 -22.54
C PRO A 159 -9.67 -0.01 -22.99
N ILE A 160 -8.78 0.95 -22.83
CA ILE A 160 -8.93 2.34 -23.27
C ILE A 160 -8.46 2.41 -24.72
N ASP A 161 -9.34 2.85 -25.61
CA ASP A 161 -9.03 3.02 -27.03
C ASP A 161 -8.15 4.26 -27.24
N ILE A 162 -7.05 4.09 -27.94
CA ILE A 162 -6.09 5.12 -28.31
C ILE A 162 -5.75 5.08 -29.81
N SER A 163 -6.61 4.46 -30.61
CA SER A 163 -6.40 4.30 -32.06
C SER A 163 -6.26 5.61 -32.82
N GLU A 164 -6.86 6.69 -32.29
CA GLU A 164 -6.77 8.04 -32.87
C GLU A 164 -5.59 8.87 -32.34
N PHE A 165 -4.81 8.31 -31.41
CA PHE A 165 -3.68 9.02 -30.85
C PHE A 165 -2.45 8.88 -31.76
N SER A 166 -1.69 9.96 -31.94
CA SER A 166 -0.43 9.90 -32.69
C SER A 166 0.61 9.06 -31.94
N THR A 167 1.49 8.42 -32.69
CA THR A 167 2.65 7.74 -32.11
C THR A 167 3.48 8.73 -31.28
N GLY A 168 3.90 8.31 -30.10
CA GLY A 168 4.63 9.21 -29.20
C GLY A 168 4.65 8.77 -27.76
N VAL A 169 5.08 9.68 -26.90
CA VAL A 169 5.14 9.50 -25.45
C VAL A 169 4.07 10.35 -24.79
N TYR A 170 3.28 9.72 -23.93
CA TYR A 170 2.22 10.31 -23.15
C TYR A 170 2.43 10.04 -21.68
N LEU A 171 1.76 10.79 -20.83
CA LEU A 171 1.69 10.57 -19.39
C LEU A 171 0.27 10.18 -19.00
N VAL A 172 0.12 9.08 -18.32
CA VAL A 172 -1.16 8.67 -17.72
C VAL A 172 -1.09 8.99 -16.25
N LYS A 173 -1.97 9.89 -15.82
CA LYS A 173 -2.11 10.34 -14.45
C LYS A 173 -3.37 9.72 -13.87
N VAL A 174 -3.25 9.09 -12.71
CA VAL A 174 -4.34 8.43 -12.00
C VAL A 174 -4.53 9.10 -10.66
N ASN A 175 -5.78 9.46 -10.35
CA ASN A 175 -6.15 10.08 -9.08
C ASN A 175 -6.68 8.99 -8.13
N LEU A 176 -5.79 8.40 -7.35
CA LEU A 176 -6.17 7.46 -6.30
C LEU A 176 -6.66 8.22 -5.05
N PRO A 177 -7.43 7.61 -4.15
CA PRO A 177 -8.00 8.29 -2.99
C PRO A 177 -6.97 8.99 -2.09
N THR A 178 -5.76 8.44 -2.00
CA THR A 178 -4.70 8.93 -1.10
C THR A 178 -3.51 9.54 -1.83
N VAL A 179 -3.37 9.29 -3.13
CA VAL A 179 -2.20 9.75 -3.88
C VAL A 179 -2.54 9.93 -5.36
N GLN A 180 -1.89 10.89 -5.98
CA GLN A 180 -1.88 11.06 -7.41
C GLN A 180 -0.61 10.40 -7.96
N SER A 181 -0.78 9.49 -8.91
CA SER A 181 0.33 8.73 -9.52
C SER A 181 0.34 8.92 -11.03
N THR A 182 1.55 9.01 -11.61
CA THR A 182 1.72 9.22 -13.05
C THR A 182 2.69 8.21 -13.62
N LYS A 183 2.31 7.59 -14.75
CA LYS A 183 3.16 6.65 -15.48
C LYS A 183 3.29 7.03 -16.95
N LYS A 184 4.39 6.64 -17.56
CA LYS A 184 4.67 6.87 -18.98
C LYS A 184 3.95 5.82 -19.83
N LEU A 185 3.22 6.26 -20.85
CA LEU A 185 2.66 5.45 -21.92
C LEU A 185 3.42 5.74 -23.22
N VAL A 186 3.81 4.70 -23.93
CA VAL A 186 4.43 4.80 -25.26
C VAL A 186 3.45 4.23 -26.29
N ILE A 187 3.09 5.03 -27.30
CA ILE A 187 2.22 4.63 -28.42
C ILE A 187 3.06 4.42 -29.68
N ARG A 188 2.83 3.30 -30.35
CA ARG A 188 3.53 2.91 -31.59
C ARG A 188 2.60 2.84 -32.77
#